data_3c8bf4713da56f6068492ce5eae63142
#
_entry.id   3c8bf4713da56f6068492ce5eae63142
#
_cell.length_a   1.000
_cell.length_b   1.000
_cell.length_c   1.000
_cell.angle_alpha   90.00
_cell.angle_beta   90.00
_cell.angle_gamma   90.00
#
_symmetry.space_group_name_H-M   'P 1'
#
loop_
_entity.id
_entity.type
_entity.pdbx_description
1 polymer ?
#
loop_
_entity_poly.entity_id
_entity_poly.type
_entity_poly.pdbx_seq_one_letter_code
_entity_poly.pdbx_strand_id
1 'polypeptide(L)'
;MKFGLLKKLLVAGLIGASFTAVAAHAEDLLDQVKQRGTLRIGLEGTFPPFNSKAPSGELVGYDVDIAKAVAAKLGVKPEFVTTEWSGIIAGLQAGKFDVIVNQVGITDARKQALDFSPAYTYSAAQLIQRKDDSRQFSSLEDLKGKKLGVGLGTNYMDMAKSVPGIDVKTYPGAPEYLRDLAAGRLDAALNDRLMLAYLLKNSQLPLRTGAMVGTGNPSGIPFRKGNPNFAKAIDDAMAQLEADGTFSKISDKWFGIDVSKPIK
;
A
#
# COMPACT_ATOMS: atom_id res chain seq x y z
N MET A 1 54.43 -63.53 46.01
CA MET A 1 53.66 -62.51 46.72
C MET A 1 52.55 -61.98 45.82
N LYS A 2 51.31 -62.12 46.26
CA LYS A 2 50.05 -61.93 45.48
C LYS A 2 49.64 -60.44 45.46
N PHE A 3 49.22 -59.88 44.35
CA PHE A 3 48.40 -58.69 44.29
C PHE A 3 47.28 -58.89 43.30
N GLY A 4 46.10 -58.90 43.83
CA GLY A 4 44.84 -59.03 43.09
C GLY A 4 44.40 -57.75 42.41
N LEU A 5 43.88 -57.89 41.23
CA LEU A 5 43.36 -56.84 40.38
C LEU A 5 41.88 -56.78 40.52
N LEU A 6 41.39 -55.70 41.18
CA LEU A 6 39.98 -55.42 41.33
C LEU A 6 39.43 -54.57 40.17
N LYS A 7 38.67 -55.19 39.25
CA LYS A 7 37.99 -54.52 38.15
C LYS A 7 36.72 -53.80 38.70
N LYS A 8 36.72 -52.47 38.66
CA LYS A 8 35.49 -51.70 38.84
C LYS A 8 34.88 -51.42 37.46
N LEU A 9 33.74 -52.02 37.18
CA LEU A 9 32.87 -51.64 36.08
C LEU A 9 32.16 -50.31 36.40
N LEU A 10 32.43 -49.28 35.63
CA LEU A 10 31.64 -48.04 35.61
C LEU A 10 30.62 -48.19 34.48
N VAL A 11 29.35 -48.37 34.82
CA VAL A 11 28.23 -48.28 33.90
C VAL A 11 27.86 -46.80 33.79
N ALA A 12 28.28 -46.15 32.72
CA ALA A 12 27.82 -44.78 32.38
C ALA A 12 26.45 -44.88 31.70
N GLY A 13 25.41 -44.57 32.43
CA GLY A 13 24.06 -44.40 31.86
C GLY A 13 24.00 -43.12 31.03
N LEU A 14 23.94 -43.24 29.71
CA LEU A 14 23.58 -42.14 28.79
C LEU A 14 22.08 -41.90 28.93
N ILE A 15 21.68 -40.87 29.69
CA ILE A 15 20.34 -40.32 29.65
C ILE A 15 20.27 -39.46 28.38
N GLY A 16 19.72 -40.04 27.32
CA GLY A 16 19.40 -39.30 26.08
C GLY A 16 18.25 -38.35 26.33
N ALA A 17 18.55 -37.09 26.62
CA ALA A 17 17.54 -36.01 26.59
C ALA A 17 17.14 -35.76 25.15
N SER A 18 16.04 -36.38 24.72
CA SER A 18 15.39 -36.03 23.44
C SER A 18 14.82 -34.61 23.57
N PHE A 19 15.55 -33.61 23.10
CA PHE A 19 15.01 -32.30 22.84
C PHE A 19 14.04 -32.40 21.65
N THR A 20 12.77 -32.57 21.92
CA THR A 20 11.73 -32.29 20.94
C THR A 20 11.78 -30.79 20.68
N ALA A 21 12.41 -30.39 19.56
CA ALA A 21 12.30 -29.05 19.03
C ALA A 21 10.82 -28.86 18.68
N VAL A 22 10.06 -28.23 19.58
CA VAL A 22 8.77 -27.66 19.23
C VAL A 22 9.06 -26.58 18.22
N ALA A 23 8.76 -26.84 16.94
CA ALA A 23 8.77 -25.81 15.92
C ALA A 23 7.79 -24.73 16.41
N ALA A 24 8.33 -23.64 16.93
CA ALA A 24 7.53 -22.46 17.22
C ALA A 24 6.96 -21.97 15.87
N HIS A 25 5.72 -22.38 15.56
CA HIS A 25 4.97 -21.73 14.49
C HIS A 25 4.87 -20.26 14.86
N ALA A 26 5.41 -19.38 14.01
CA ALA A 26 5.20 -17.96 14.19
C ALA A 26 3.69 -17.72 14.29
N GLU A 27 3.26 -17.01 15.32
CA GLU A 27 1.86 -16.69 15.59
C GLU A 27 1.28 -15.94 14.38
N ASP A 28 0.12 -16.38 13.89
CA ASP A 28 -0.55 -15.73 12.76
C ASP A 28 -0.86 -14.26 13.09
N LEU A 29 -0.74 -13.41 12.11
CA LEU A 29 -1.00 -11.97 12.27
C LEU A 29 -2.41 -11.68 12.81
N LEU A 30 -3.40 -12.56 12.50
CA LEU A 30 -4.75 -12.42 13.04
C LEU A 30 -4.75 -12.51 14.57
N ASP A 31 -4.04 -13.48 15.12
CA ASP A 31 -3.98 -13.69 16.57
C ASP A 31 -3.31 -12.50 17.26
N GLN A 32 -2.20 -12.00 16.69
CA GLN A 32 -1.50 -10.80 17.18
C GLN A 32 -2.41 -9.56 17.16
N VAL A 33 -3.17 -9.35 16.06
CA VAL A 33 -4.12 -8.23 15.92
C VAL A 33 -5.26 -8.34 16.91
N LYS A 34 -5.82 -9.55 17.09
CA LYS A 34 -6.91 -9.81 18.03
C LYS A 34 -6.46 -9.65 19.48
N GLN A 35 -5.31 -10.19 19.84
CA GLN A 35 -4.75 -10.10 21.19
C GLN A 35 -4.46 -8.63 21.57
N ARG A 36 -3.93 -7.85 20.64
CA ARG A 36 -3.66 -6.42 20.82
C ARG A 36 -4.94 -5.57 20.80
N GLY A 37 -6.00 -6.05 20.17
CA GLY A 37 -7.27 -5.33 19.99
C GLY A 37 -7.19 -4.15 19.01
N THR A 38 -6.10 -4.03 18.23
CA THR A 38 -5.88 -2.97 17.23
C THR A 38 -5.32 -3.52 15.96
N LEU A 39 -5.76 -2.96 14.82
CA LEU A 39 -5.16 -3.13 13.50
C LEU A 39 -4.29 -1.90 13.22
N ARG A 40 -2.96 -2.09 13.11
CA ARG A 40 -2.02 -1.02 12.77
C ARG A 40 -1.99 -0.85 11.25
N ILE A 41 -2.27 0.37 10.79
CA ILE A 41 -2.52 0.69 9.38
C ILE A 41 -1.52 1.74 8.92
N GLY A 42 -0.66 1.39 7.97
CA GLY A 42 0.27 2.31 7.32
C GLY A 42 -0.45 3.13 6.24
N LEU A 43 -0.23 4.45 6.24
CA LEU A 43 -0.66 5.39 5.20
C LEU A 43 0.20 6.65 5.20
N GLU A 44 0.07 7.51 4.17
CA GLU A 44 0.89 8.73 4.08
C GLU A 44 0.34 9.88 4.93
N GLY A 45 -0.96 10.11 4.92
CA GLY A 45 -1.59 11.30 5.52
C GLY A 45 -1.37 12.58 4.72
N THR A 46 -0.86 12.47 3.49
CA THR A 46 -0.55 13.58 2.55
C THR A 46 -1.01 13.29 1.13
N PHE A 47 -1.91 12.34 0.95
CA PHE A 47 -2.42 11.87 -0.35
C PHE A 47 -3.96 12.04 -0.46
N PRO A 48 -4.48 13.29 -0.49
CA PRO A 48 -5.91 13.53 -0.65
C PRO A 48 -6.40 13.13 -2.05
N PRO A 49 -7.66 12.69 -2.21
CA PRO A 49 -8.71 12.53 -1.21
C PRO A 49 -8.65 11.18 -0.46
N PHE A 50 -7.63 10.37 -0.72
CA PHE A 50 -7.50 9.02 -0.15
C PHE A 50 -7.16 9.06 1.33
N ASN A 51 -6.15 9.84 1.71
CA ASN A 51 -5.79 10.05 3.10
C ASN A 51 -5.07 11.40 3.27
N SER A 52 -5.51 12.20 4.23
CA SER A 52 -4.93 13.51 4.54
C SER A 52 -5.26 13.91 5.98
N LYS A 53 -4.56 14.92 6.49
CA LYS A 53 -4.89 15.54 7.77
C LYS A 53 -5.88 16.68 7.55
N ALA A 54 -7.02 16.62 8.25
CA ALA A 54 -7.95 17.72 8.37
C ALA A 54 -7.31 18.88 9.16
N PRO A 55 -7.89 20.11 9.14
CA PRO A 55 -7.41 21.22 9.97
C PRO A 55 -7.36 20.91 11.48
N SER A 56 -8.20 19.99 11.95
CA SER A 56 -8.19 19.45 13.33
C SER A 56 -6.97 18.54 13.64
N GLY A 57 -6.19 18.14 12.63
CA GLY A 57 -5.13 17.15 12.74
C GLY A 57 -5.61 15.70 12.59
N GLU A 58 -6.92 15.45 12.54
CA GLU A 58 -7.50 14.13 12.34
C GLU A 58 -7.20 13.61 10.92
N LEU A 59 -6.90 12.31 10.81
CA LEU A 59 -6.79 11.65 9.50
C LEU A 59 -8.20 11.42 8.92
N VAL A 60 -8.37 11.87 7.68
CA VAL A 60 -9.59 11.76 6.90
C VAL A 60 -9.28 11.30 5.49
N GLY A 61 -10.25 10.69 4.81
CA GLY A 61 -10.09 10.28 3.43
C GLY A 61 -10.76 8.95 3.12
N TYR A 62 -10.80 8.63 1.84
CA TYR A 62 -11.36 7.38 1.35
C TYR A 62 -10.69 6.15 1.99
N ASP A 63 -9.35 6.08 1.96
CA ASP A 63 -8.58 4.99 2.56
C ASP A 63 -8.78 4.91 4.08
N VAL A 64 -8.93 6.06 4.74
CA VAL A 64 -9.17 6.10 6.20
C VAL A 64 -10.53 5.50 6.53
N ASP A 65 -11.57 5.81 5.75
CA ASP A 65 -12.90 5.25 5.95
C ASP A 65 -12.94 3.75 5.63
N ILE A 66 -12.26 3.31 4.56
CA ILE A 66 -12.07 1.87 4.23
C ILE A 66 -11.37 1.15 5.38
N ALA A 67 -10.27 1.68 5.88
CA ALA A 67 -9.49 1.09 6.97
C ALA A 67 -10.31 0.97 8.27
N LYS A 68 -11.10 2.00 8.62
CA LYS A 68 -12.02 1.97 9.75
C LYS A 68 -13.08 0.87 9.57
N ALA A 69 -13.65 0.74 8.37
CA ALA A 69 -14.65 -0.29 8.07
C ALA A 69 -14.08 -1.70 8.17
N VAL A 70 -12.89 -1.94 7.62
CA VAL A 70 -12.20 -3.23 7.70
C VAL A 70 -11.87 -3.59 9.15
N ALA A 71 -11.30 -2.67 9.93
CA ALA A 71 -10.99 -2.90 11.35
C ALA A 71 -12.26 -3.25 12.15
N ALA A 72 -13.38 -2.57 11.88
CA ALA A 72 -14.67 -2.86 12.50
C ALA A 72 -15.17 -4.29 12.17
N LYS A 73 -15.06 -4.75 10.91
CA LYS A 73 -15.41 -6.13 10.54
C LYS A 73 -14.49 -7.16 11.21
N LEU A 74 -13.22 -6.81 11.42
CA LEU A 74 -12.30 -7.63 12.19
C LEU A 74 -12.58 -7.56 13.72
N GLY A 75 -13.47 -6.70 14.20
CA GLY A 75 -13.78 -6.52 15.63
C GLY A 75 -12.62 -5.93 16.44
N VAL A 76 -11.81 -5.04 15.82
CA VAL A 76 -10.67 -4.36 16.45
C VAL A 76 -10.71 -2.86 16.15
N LYS A 77 -9.91 -2.07 16.88
CA LYS A 77 -9.79 -0.62 16.63
C LYS A 77 -8.74 -0.35 15.56
N PRO A 78 -8.94 0.63 14.67
CA PRO A 78 -7.90 1.10 13.75
C PRO A 78 -6.86 1.94 14.50
N GLU A 79 -5.58 1.70 14.21
CA GLU A 79 -4.44 2.51 14.67
C GLU A 79 -3.63 2.95 13.45
N PHE A 80 -3.59 4.24 13.17
CA PHE A 80 -2.93 4.77 11.98
C PHE A 80 -1.48 5.16 12.25
N VAL A 81 -0.58 4.69 11.37
CA VAL A 81 0.85 4.99 11.39
C VAL A 81 1.21 5.72 10.10
N THR A 82 1.52 7.01 10.21
CA THR A 82 1.89 7.81 9.04
C THR A 82 3.36 7.64 8.68
N THR A 83 3.64 7.50 7.38
CA THR A 83 4.99 7.39 6.82
C THR A 83 5.01 7.88 5.37
N GLU A 84 6.16 8.20 4.82
CA GLU A 84 6.28 8.53 3.40
C GLU A 84 6.08 7.29 2.52
N TRP A 85 5.52 7.48 1.34
CA TRP A 85 5.29 6.40 0.36
C TRP A 85 6.55 5.58 0.08
N SER A 86 7.68 6.24 -0.14
CA SER A 86 8.95 5.58 -0.49
C SER A 86 9.43 4.54 0.54
N GLY A 87 8.98 4.66 1.78
CA GLY A 87 9.32 3.74 2.88
C GLY A 87 8.20 2.79 3.30
N ILE A 88 7.00 2.91 2.73
CA ILE A 88 5.81 2.25 3.28
C ILE A 88 5.86 0.71 3.14
N ILE A 89 6.30 0.19 1.98
CA ILE A 89 6.43 -1.27 1.76
C ILE A 89 7.47 -1.87 2.71
N ALA A 90 8.64 -1.23 2.84
CA ALA A 90 9.68 -1.67 3.76
C ALA A 90 9.21 -1.62 5.22
N GLY A 91 8.42 -0.62 5.58
CA GLY A 91 7.78 -0.51 6.90
C GLY A 91 6.84 -1.66 7.20
N LEU A 92 6.02 -2.10 6.23
CA LEU A 92 5.16 -3.27 6.34
C LEU A 92 5.97 -4.55 6.55
N GLN A 93 6.99 -4.75 5.74
CA GLN A 93 7.87 -5.92 5.83
C GLN A 93 8.60 -5.97 7.17
N ALA A 94 9.01 -4.82 7.70
CA ALA A 94 9.64 -4.69 9.02
C ALA A 94 8.63 -4.79 10.20
N GLY A 95 7.33 -4.97 9.94
CA GLY A 95 6.31 -5.11 10.98
C GLY A 95 5.97 -3.83 11.73
N LYS A 96 6.28 -2.64 11.18
CA LYS A 96 5.91 -1.36 11.80
C LYS A 96 4.39 -1.18 11.86
N PHE A 97 3.67 -1.76 10.91
CA PHE A 97 2.21 -1.86 10.86
C PHE A 97 1.81 -3.22 10.26
N ASP A 98 0.56 -3.55 10.35
CA ASP A 98 0.02 -4.86 9.98
C ASP A 98 -0.42 -4.89 8.52
N VAL A 99 -1.00 -3.80 8.05
CA VAL A 99 -1.52 -3.59 6.70
C VAL A 99 -1.14 -2.20 6.17
N ILE A 100 -1.23 -2.01 4.85
CA ILE A 100 -1.22 -0.68 4.25
C ILE A 100 -2.58 -0.41 3.61
N VAL A 101 -3.19 0.75 3.92
CA VAL A 101 -4.37 1.25 3.21
C VAL A 101 -4.02 2.62 2.65
N ASN A 102 -3.45 2.62 1.42
CA ASN A 102 -2.86 3.80 0.78
C ASN A 102 -2.80 3.63 -0.75
N GLN A 103 -3.89 3.20 -1.37
CA GLN A 103 -3.97 2.98 -2.83
C GLN A 103 -2.85 2.11 -3.41
N VAL A 104 -2.51 1.02 -2.69
CA VAL A 104 -1.43 0.14 -3.14
C VAL A 104 -1.90 -0.72 -4.30
N GLY A 105 -1.44 -0.40 -5.52
CA GLY A 105 -1.75 -1.18 -6.71
C GLY A 105 -1.33 -2.65 -6.59
N ILE A 106 -2.23 -3.55 -6.91
CA ILE A 106 -2.01 -4.99 -6.95
C ILE A 106 -1.21 -5.31 -8.21
N THR A 107 0.09 -5.60 -8.07
CA THR A 107 0.98 -5.98 -9.18
C THR A 107 1.61 -7.35 -8.93
N ASP A 108 1.98 -8.06 -9.99
CA ASP A 108 2.62 -9.37 -9.86
C ASP A 108 3.96 -9.27 -9.11
N ALA A 109 4.72 -8.21 -9.33
CA ALA A 109 5.96 -7.96 -8.61
C ALA A 109 5.72 -7.83 -7.09
N ARG A 110 4.68 -7.10 -6.67
CA ARG A 110 4.33 -6.95 -5.25
C ARG A 110 3.77 -8.24 -4.66
N LYS A 111 2.99 -9.01 -5.40
CA LYS A 111 2.47 -10.32 -4.99
C LYS A 111 3.57 -11.35 -4.71
N GLN A 112 4.76 -11.19 -5.26
CA GLN A 112 5.88 -12.06 -4.92
C GLN A 112 6.30 -11.92 -3.45
N ALA A 113 6.22 -10.72 -2.89
CA ALA A 113 6.69 -10.39 -1.54
C ALA A 113 5.57 -10.21 -0.51
N LEU A 114 4.35 -9.92 -0.94
CA LEU A 114 3.21 -9.57 -0.09
C LEU A 114 1.97 -10.35 -0.52
N ASP A 115 1.06 -10.56 0.43
CA ASP A 115 -0.31 -10.95 0.15
C ASP A 115 -1.19 -9.70 0.09
N PHE A 116 -2.35 -9.81 -0.58
CA PHE A 116 -3.27 -8.70 -0.80
C PHE A 116 -4.70 -9.13 -0.53
N SER A 117 -5.51 -8.21 -0.03
CA SER A 117 -6.97 -8.34 -0.08
C SER A 117 -7.48 -8.33 -1.52
N PRO A 118 -8.76 -8.67 -1.76
CA PRO A 118 -9.49 -8.21 -2.94
C PRO A 118 -9.36 -6.69 -3.12
N ALA A 119 -9.51 -6.22 -4.37
CA ALA A 119 -9.42 -4.80 -4.67
C ALA A 119 -10.61 -4.03 -4.04
N TYR A 120 -10.32 -2.84 -3.51
CA TYR A 120 -11.33 -1.91 -3.00
C TYR A 120 -11.42 -0.62 -3.84
N THR A 121 -10.49 -0.39 -4.78
CA THR A 121 -10.49 0.75 -5.70
C THR A 121 -10.06 0.32 -7.08
N TYR A 122 -10.79 0.81 -8.09
CA TYR A 122 -10.44 0.70 -9.50
C TYR A 122 -10.26 2.10 -10.08
N SER A 123 -9.08 2.39 -10.57
CA SER A 123 -8.73 3.70 -11.11
C SER A 123 -7.82 3.56 -12.34
N ALA A 124 -7.34 4.68 -12.88
CA ALA A 124 -6.47 4.73 -14.03
C ALA A 124 -5.31 5.71 -13.82
N ALA A 125 -4.20 5.46 -14.52
CA ALA A 125 -3.07 6.37 -14.57
C ALA A 125 -3.40 7.58 -15.45
N GLN A 126 -3.12 8.80 -14.97
CA GLN A 126 -3.38 10.02 -15.70
C GLN A 126 -2.20 10.98 -15.61
N LEU A 127 -1.88 11.62 -16.73
CA LEU A 127 -0.86 12.66 -16.80
C LEU A 127 -1.37 13.96 -16.14
N ILE A 128 -0.44 14.71 -15.61
CA ILE A 128 -0.62 16.03 -15.03
C ILE A 128 0.30 16.99 -15.75
N GLN A 129 -0.19 18.15 -16.14
CA GLN A 129 0.58 19.20 -16.81
C GLN A 129 0.30 20.56 -16.17
N ARG A 130 1.16 21.53 -16.40
CA ARG A 130 0.84 22.93 -16.06
C ARG A 130 -0.29 23.45 -16.94
N LYS A 131 -1.08 24.39 -16.42
CA LYS A 131 -2.17 25.05 -17.17
C LYS A 131 -1.65 25.85 -18.36
N ASP A 132 -0.48 26.48 -18.22
CA ASP A 132 0.17 27.32 -19.23
C ASP A 132 0.95 26.52 -20.29
N ASP A 133 1.10 25.21 -20.10
CA ASP A 133 1.77 24.33 -21.07
C ASP A 133 0.79 23.94 -22.18
N SER A 134 1.00 24.46 -23.38
CA SER A 134 0.16 24.20 -24.56
C SER A 134 0.46 22.86 -25.24
N ARG A 135 1.55 22.18 -24.86
CA ARG A 135 1.89 20.87 -25.42
C ARG A 135 0.81 19.83 -25.06
N GLN A 136 0.54 18.93 -25.99
CA GLN A 136 -0.39 17.83 -25.78
C GLN A 136 0.42 16.52 -25.67
N PHE A 137 0.33 15.85 -24.52
CA PHE A 137 0.87 14.51 -24.33
C PHE A 137 -0.31 13.55 -24.22
N SER A 138 -0.51 12.72 -25.24
CA SER A 138 -1.62 11.77 -25.36
C SER A 138 -1.23 10.36 -24.89
N SER A 139 0.07 10.10 -24.79
CA SER A 139 0.66 8.82 -24.38
C SER A 139 1.95 9.05 -23.60
N LEU A 140 2.50 7.98 -23.03
CA LEU A 140 3.83 8.04 -22.40
C LEU A 140 4.93 8.20 -23.45
N GLU A 141 4.75 7.73 -24.67
CA GLU A 141 5.69 7.87 -25.77
C GLU A 141 5.95 9.33 -26.14
N ASP A 142 4.96 10.21 -25.99
CA ASP A 142 5.09 11.66 -26.23
C ASP A 142 6.04 12.35 -25.22
N LEU A 143 6.36 11.65 -24.13
CA LEU A 143 7.26 12.14 -23.09
C LEU A 143 8.72 11.73 -23.29
N LYS A 144 9.09 11.12 -24.42
CA LYS A 144 10.51 10.86 -24.76
C LYS A 144 11.29 12.17 -24.82
N GLY A 145 12.43 12.21 -24.12
CA GLY A 145 13.24 13.43 -23.95
C GLY A 145 12.64 14.48 -23.01
N LYS A 146 11.57 14.17 -22.29
CA LYS A 146 10.91 15.04 -21.32
C LYS A 146 11.10 14.53 -19.90
N LYS A 147 11.02 15.45 -18.92
CA LYS A 147 11.13 15.15 -17.49
C LYS A 147 9.74 14.79 -16.93
N LEU A 148 9.58 13.55 -16.51
CA LEU A 148 8.35 13.03 -15.92
C LEU A 148 8.53 12.78 -14.41
N GLY A 149 7.77 13.47 -13.59
CA GLY A 149 7.75 13.28 -12.12
C GLY A 149 6.83 12.16 -11.69
N VAL A 150 7.33 11.26 -10.84
CA VAL A 150 6.59 10.13 -10.26
C VAL A 150 7.03 9.85 -8.82
N GLY A 151 6.18 9.20 -8.03
CA GLY A 151 6.58 8.70 -6.72
C GLY A 151 7.56 7.52 -6.85
N LEU A 152 8.60 7.51 -6.04
CA LEU A 152 9.59 6.41 -5.96
C LEU A 152 8.89 5.12 -5.51
N GLY A 153 9.10 4.01 -6.25
CA GLY A 153 8.51 2.70 -5.92
C GLY A 153 7.01 2.58 -6.25
N THR A 154 6.44 3.53 -7.01
CA THR A 154 5.06 3.41 -7.51
C THR A 154 5.02 2.56 -8.78
N ASN A 155 3.86 1.92 -9.05
CA ASN A 155 3.59 1.34 -10.37
C ASN A 155 3.64 2.37 -11.51
N TYR A 156 3.40 3.65 -11.22
CA TYR A 156 3.55 4.74 -12.18
C TYR A 156 5.02 4.97 -12.57
N MET A 157 5.96 4.80 -11.63
CA MET A 157 7.39 4.80 -11.94
C MET A 157 7.74 3.64 -12.89
N ASP A 158 7.22 2.45 -12.65
CA ASP A 158 7.47 1.28 -13.49
C ASP A 158 6.89 1.48 -14.89
N MET A 159 5.65 2.04 -14.99
CA MET A 159 5.05 2.44 -16.28
C MET A 159 5.91 3.45 -17.02
N ALA A 160 6.39 4.49 -16.34
CA ALA A 160 7.25 5.51 -16.97
C ALA A 160 8.58 4.92 -17.46
N LYS A 161 9.20 4.04 -16.67
CA LYS A 161 10.48 3.38 -17.02
C LYS A 161 10.33 2.33 -18.12
N SER A 162 9.12 1.79 -18.34
CA SER A 162 8.88 0.86 -19.45
C SER A 162 8.96 1.52 -20.83
N VAL A 163 8.93 2.86 -20.90
CA VAL A 163 9.10 3.61 -22.15
C VAL A 163 10.50 4.23 -22.19
N PRO A 164 11.44 3.68 -23.00
CA PRO A 164 12.79 4.20 -23.11
C PRO A 164 12.81 5.64 -23.61
N GLY A 165 13.69 6.47 -23.03
CA GLY A 165 13.89 7.86 -23.44
C GLY A 165 13.12 8.88 -22.61
N ILE A 166 12.25 8.49 -21.68
CA ILE A 166 11.68 9.40 -20.69
C ILE A 166 12.73 9.69 -19.61
N ASP A 167 12.94 10.96 -19.27
CA ASP A 167 13.75 11.36 -18.10
C ASP A 167 12.90 11.28 -16.83
N VAL A 168 12.86 10.10 -16.23
CA VAL A 168 12.01 9.82 -15.04
C VAL A 168 12.66 10.39 -13.78
N LYS A 169 12.00 11.38 -13.17
CA LYS A 169 12.39 11.96 -11.89
C LYS A 169 11.53 11.37 -10.77
N THR A 170 12.18 10.77 -9.78
CA THR A 170 11.49 10.09 -8.66
C THR A 170 11.52 10.95 -7.40
N TYR A 171 10.42 10.91 -6.65
CA TYR A 171 10.20 11.72 -5.44
C TYR A 171 9.64 10.85 -4.31
N PRO A 172 9.83 11.26 -3.04
CA PRO A 172 9.28 10.52 -1.89
C PRO A 172 7.75 10.43 -1.89
N GLY A 173 7.05 11.47 -2.38
CA GLY A 173 5.59 11.54 -2.41
C GLY A 173 5.07 12.52 -3.46
N ALA A 174 3.74 12.63 -3.54
CA ALA A 174 3.06 13.49 -4.53
C ALA A 174 3.29 15.00 -4.30
N PRO A 175 3.31 15.53 -3.08
CA PRO A 175 3.48 16.96 -2.88
C PRO A 175 4.77 17.53 -3.49
N GLU A 176 5.85 16.76 -3.48
CA GLU A 176 7.16 17.20 -3.96
C GLU A 176 7.16 17.38 -5.49
N TYR A 177 6.78 16.35 -6.25
CA TYR A 177 6.78 16.47 -7.72
C TYR A 177 5.68 17.40 -8.25
N LEU A 178 4.55 17.58 -7.54
CA LEU A 178 3.53 18.54 -7.95
C LEU A 178 4.02 19.98 -7.80
N ARG A 179 4.79 20.28 -6.75
CA ARG A 179 5.46 21.58 -6.60
C ARG A 179 6.50 21.80 -7.69
N ASP A 180 7.28 20.78 -8.01
CA ASP A 180 8.31 20.85 -9.06
C ASP A 180 7.68 21.01 -10.46
N LEU A 181 6.57 20.32 -10.72
CA LEU A 181 5.80 20.50 -11.95
C LEU A 181 5.22 21.92 -12.04
N ALA A 182 4.58 22.43 -10.99
CA ALA A 182 4.04 23.78 -10.95
C ALA A 182 5.12 24.87 -11.17
N ALA A 183 6.33 24.62 -10.66
CA ALA A 183 7.49 25.50 -10.83
C ALA A 183 8.21 25.34 -12.17
N GLY A 184 7.73 24.48 -13.08
CA GLY A 184 8.33 24.28 -14.42
C GLY A 184 9.62 23.43 -14.42
N ARG A 185 9.97 22.77 -13.32
CA ARG A 185 11.14 21.88 -13.25
C ARG A 185 10.88 20.51 -13.88
N LEU A 186 9.61 20.16 -14.08
CA LEU A 186 9.13 18.96 -14.78
C LEU A 186 8.28 19.36 -15.98
N ASP A 187 8.21 18.50 -17.00
CA ASP A 187 7.34 18.66 -18.16
C ASP A 187 5.93 18.11 -17.88
N ALA A 188 5.86 16.99 -17.17
CA ALA A 188 4.62 16.34 -16.73
C ALA A 188 4.85 15.59 -15.43
N ALA A 189 3.75 15.14 -14.81
CA ALA A 189 3.78 14.14 -13.76
C ALA A 189 2.74 13.05 -14.06
N LEU A 190 2.84 11.89 -13.41
CA LEU A 190 1.93 10.77 -13.57
C LEU A 190 1.43 10.30 -12.21
N ASN A 191 0.10 10.23 -12.06
CA ASN A 191 -0.53 9.67 -10.87
C ASN A 191 -1.96 9.20 -11.16
N ASP A 192 -2.71 8.92 -10.12
CA ASP A 192 -4.08 8.45 -10.16
C ASP A 192 -5.08 9.54 -10.59
N ARG A 193 -6.05 9.18 -11.46
CA ARG A 193 -7.07 10.11 -11.97
C ARG A 193 -7.97 10.68 -10.87
N LEU A 194 -8.27 9.88 -9.81
CA LEU A 194 -9.16 10.33 -8.73
C LEU A 194 -8.46 11.37 -7.86
N MET A 195 -7.14 11.20 -7.61
CA MET A 195 -6.34 12.21 -6.94
C MET A 195 -6.35 13.53 -7.73
N LEU A 196 -6.20 13.44 -9.04
CA LEU A 196 -6.18 14.60 -9.91
C LEU A 196 -7.52 15.36 -9.93
N ALA A 197 -8.64 14.65 -10.02
CA ALA A 197 -9.95 15.26 -9.96
C ALA A 197 -10.15 16.07 -8.68
N TYR A 198 -9.71 15.53 -7.55
CA TYR A 198 -9.73 16.22 -6.26
C TYR A 198 -8.78 17.42 -6.23
N LEU A 199 -7.53 17.23 -6.70
CA LEU A 199 -6.51 18.28 -6.73
C LEU A 199 -6.97 19.51 -7.49
N LEU A 200 -7.52 19.34 -8.70
CA LEU A 200 -8.00 20.45 -9.53
C LEU A 200 -9.17 21.21 -8.88
N LYS A 201 -10.00 20.52 -8.12
CA LYS A 201 -11.13 21.15 -7.42
C LYS A 201 -10.69 21.94 -6.19
N ASN A 202 -9.64 21.48 -5.48
CA ASN A 202 -9.33 21.92 -4.13
C ASN A 202 -7.96 22.60 -3.98
N SER A 203 -7.08 22.56 -5.01
CA SER A 203 -5.77 23.22 -4.95
C SER A 203 -5.72 24.45 -5.84
N GLN A 204 -4.87 25.42 -5.46
CA GLN A 204 -4.58 26.59 -6.28
C GLN A 204 -3.35 26.40 -7.18
N LEU A 205 -2.82 25.17 -7.27
CA LEU A 205 -1.69 24.90 -8.15
C LEU A 205 -2.10 25.12 -9.62
N PRO A 206 -1.25 25.76 -10.43
CA PRO A 206 -1.54 26.05 -11.83
C PRO A 206 -1.37 24.78 -12.70
N LEU A 207 -2.08 23.70 -12.33
CA LEU A 207 -2.02 22.39 -12.95
C LEU A 207 -3.35 22.04 -13.63
N ARG A 208 -3.28 21.16 -14.63
CA ARG A 208 -4.43 20.57 -15.34
C ARG A 208 -4.24 19.06 -15.51
N THR A 209 -5.33 18.36 -15.72
CA THR A 209 -5.27 16.96 -16.17
C THR A 209 -4.72 16.88 -17.59
N GLY A 210 -3.89 15.89 -17.86
CA GLY A 210 -3.53 15.41 -19.17
C GLY A 210 -4.31 14.15 -19.55
N ALA A 211 -3.81 13.40 -20.53
CA ALA A 211 -4.42 12.15 -20.98
C ALA A 211 -4.37 11.06 -19.91
N MET A 212 -5.35 10.16 -19.93
CA MET A 212 -5.23 8.86 -19.28
C MET A 212 -4.30 7.98 -20.09
N VAL A 213 -3.29 7.40 -19.44
CA VAL A 213 -2.21 6.66 -20.09
C VAL A 213 -2.12 5.24 -19.51
N GLY A 214 -3.06 4.41 -19.90
CA GLY A 214 -3.16 3.04 -19.48
C GLY A 214 -4.21 2.80 -18.39
N THR A 215 -4.56 1.54 -18.22
CA THR A 215 -5.39 1.08 -17.09
C THR A 215 -4.53 1.08 -15.84
N GLY A 216 -4.97 1.75 -14.77
CA GLY A 216 -4.33 1.62 -13.47
C GLY A 216 -4.50 0.20 -12.93
N ASN A 217 -3.57 -0.26 -12.12
CA ASN A 217 -3.78 -1.49 -11.36
C ASN A 217 -4.86 -1.26 -10.30
N PRO A 218 -5.80 -2.21 -10.09
CA PRO A 218 -6.71 -2.14 -8.96
C PRO A 218 -5.92 -2.07 -7.66
N SER A 219 -6.40 -1.31 -6.68
CA SER A 219 -5.74 -1.16 -5.38
C SER A 219 -6.34 -2.09 -4.34
N GLY A 220 -5.49 -2.74 -3.56
CA GLY A 220 -5.84 -3.63 -2.45
C GLY A 220 -5.07 -3.30 -1.18
N ILE A 221 -5.35 -4.05 -0.14
CA ILE A 221 -4.72 -3.94 1.18
C ILE A 221 -3.60 -4.98 1.28
N PRO A 222 -2.31 -4.60 1.16
CA PRO A 222 -1.22 -5.55 1.33
C PRO A 222 -0.91 -5.84 2.80
N PHE A 223 -0.46 -7.06 3.04
CA PHE A 223 0.03 -7.54 4.33
C PHE A 223 1.16 -8.57 4.14
N ARG A 224 1.87 -8.91 5.22
CA ARG A 224 2.98 -9.87 5.16
C ARG A 224 2.49 -11.28 4.82
N LYS A 225 3.22 -11.98 3.98
CA LYS A 225 2.97 -13.40 3.65
C LYS A 225 3.09 -14.32 4.86
N GLY A 226 2.54 -15.51 4.71
CA GLY A 226 2.61 -16.56 5.73
C GLY A 226 1.60 -16.43 6.86
N ASN A 227 0.51 -15.66 6.64
CA ASN A 227 -0.56 -15.42 7.60
C ASN A 227 -1.92 -15.85 7.02
N PRO A 228 -2.18 -17.16 6.84
CA PRO A 228 -3.36 -17.64 6.14
C PRO A 228 -4.68 -17.33 6.87
N ASN A 229 -4.69 -17.30 8.20
CA ASN A 229 -5.88 -16.95 8.97
C ASN A 229 -6.19 -15.45 8.82
N PHE A 230 -5.15 -14.60 8.83
CA PHE A 230 -5.32 -13.17 8.59
C PHE A 230 -5.81 -12.89 7.17
N ALA A 231 -5.25 -13.57 6.16
CA ALA A 231 -5.69 -13.46 4.78
C ALA A 231 -7.19 -13.79 4.65
N LYS A 232 -7.61 -14.94 5.21
CA LYS A 232 -9.03 -15.30 5.19
C LYS A 232 -9.91 -14.28 5.93
N ALA A 233 -9.48 -13.79 7.07
CA ALA A 233 -10.25 -12.80 7.83
C ALA A 233 -10.40 -11.46 7.09
N ILE A 234 -9.35 -11.02 6.37
CA ILE A 234 -9.41 -9.84 5.50
C ILE A 234 -10.37 -10.09 4.32
N ASP A 235 -10.27 -11.23 3.65
CA ASP A 235 -11.14 -11.57 2.52
C ASP A 235 -12.62 -11.62 2.94
N ASP A 236 -12.92 -12.24 4.08
CA ASP A 236 -14.26 -12.29 4.65
C ASP A 236 -14.78 -10.87 5.00
N ALA A 237 -13.93 -10.01 5.56
CA ALA A 237 -14.28 -8.63 5.87
C ALA A 237 -14.58 -7.83 4.60
N MET A 238 -13.75 -7.96 3.57
CA MET A 238 -13.94 -7.28 2.28
C MET A 238 -15.24 -7.74 1.61
N ALA A 239 -15.52 -9.04 1.58
CA ALA A 239 -16.75 -9.59 1.03
C ALA A 239 -18.00 -9.06 1.75
N GLN A 240 -17.96 -8.96 3.08
CA GLN A 240 -19.06 -8.39 3.85
C GLN A 240 -19.28 -6.89 3.55
N LEU A 241 -18.20 -6.11 3.42
CA LEU A 241 -18.28 -4.67 3.11
C LEU A 241 -18.78 -4.41 1.68
N GLU A 242 -18.50 -5.31 0.75
CA GLU A 242 -19.08 -5.28 -0.59
C GLU A 242 -20.57 -5.62 -0.55
N ALA A 243 -20.94 -6.72 0.11
CA ALA A 243 -22.30 -7.22 0.17
C ALA A 243 -23.28 -6.25 0.88
N ASP A 244 -22.84 -5.56 1.93
CA ASP A 244 -23.66 -4.59 2.68
C ASP A 244 -23.66 -3.17 2.06
N GLY A 245 -22.95 -2.98 0.94
CA GLY A 245 -22.87 -1.73 0.20
C GLY A 245 -22.00 -0.64 0.87
N THR A 246 -21.20 -1.00 1.88
CA THR A 246 -20.32 -0.03 2.56
C THR A 246 -19.29 0.56 1.61
N PHE A 247 -18.68 -0.23 0.72
CA PHE A 247 -17.72 0.29 -0.26
C PHE A 247 -18.35 1.31 -1.21
N SER A 248 -19.55 1.02 -1.74
CA SER A 248 -20.25 1.98 -2.61
C SER A 248 -20.60 3.28 -1.88
N LYS A 249 -21.04 3.20 -0.62
CA LYS A 249 -21.34 4.40 0.21
C LYS A 249 -20.09 5.24 0.47
N ILE A 250 -18.97 4.62 0.79
CA ILE A 250 -17.69 5.33 1.01
C ILE A 250 -17.21 5.94 -0.32
N SER A 251 -17.32 5.21 -1.43
CA SER A 251 -16.97 5.70 -2.77
C SER A 251 -17.79 6.94 -3.14
N ASP A 252 -19.10 6.85 -2.98
CA ASP A 252 -20.02 7.96 -3.29
C ASP A 252 -19.72 9.20 -2.42
N LYS A 253 -19.48 9.02 -1.14
CA LYS A 253 -19.08 10.09 -0.22
C LYS A 253 -17.88 10.90 -0.71
N TRP A 254 -16.85 10.23 -1.24
CA TRP A 254 -15.58 10.86 -1.58
C TRP A 254 -15.48 11.28 -3.05
N PHE A 255 -16.11 10.53 -3.95
CA PHE A 255 -15.96 10.71 -5.40
C PHE A 255 -17.26 11.02 -6.13
N GLY A 256 -18.43 10.80 -5.53
CA GLY A 256 -19.73 10.91 -6.20
C GLY A 256 -19.98 9.80 -7.24
N ILE A 257 -19.13 8.77 -7.26
CA ILE A 257 -19.21 7.59 -8.12
C ILE A 257 -18.70 6.37 -7.35
N ASP A 258 -19.16 5.19 -7.72
CA ASP A 258 -18.67 3.93 -7.14
C ASP A 258 -17.34 3.51 -7.79
N VAL A 259 -16.23 3.73 -7.09
CA VAL A 259 -14.87 3.35 -7.52
C VAL A 259 -14.46 1.96 -7.01
N SER A 260 -15.31 1.29 -6.24
CA SER A 260 -15.09 -0.08 -5.78
C SER A 260 -15.36 -1.14 -6.85
N LYS A 261 -15.86 -0.73 -8.01
CA LYS A 261 -16.17 -1.59 -9.15
C LYS A 261 -15.20 -1.35 -10.32
N PRO A 262 -14.92 -2.37 -11.14
CA PRO A 262 -14.10 -2.19 -12.35
C PRO A 262 -14.63 -1.06 -13.24
N ILE A 263 -13.71 -0.32 -13.85
CA ILE A 263 -14.04 0.72 -14.84
C ILE A 263 -14.64 0.01 -16.07
N LYS A 264 -15.86 0.40 -16.43
CA LYS A 264 -16.54 -0.11 -17.63
C LYS A 264 -16.00 0.54 -18.90
#